data_f3003f61108e0dedc731403fb9d070af
#
_entry.id   f3003f61108e0dedc731403fb9d070af
#
_cell.length_a   1.000
_cell.length_b   1.000
_cell.length_c   1.000
_cell.angle_alpha   90.00
_cell.angle_beta   90.00
_cell.angle_gamma   90.00
#
_symmetry.space_group_name_H-M   'P 1'
#
loop_
_entity.id
_entity.type
_entity.pdbx_description
1 polymer ?
#
loop_
_entity_poly.entity_id
_entity_poly.type
_entity_poly.pdbx_seq_one_letter_code
_entity_poly.pdbx_strand_id
1 'polypeptide(L)'
;QTIETSIRIVGIDTPELRGKCEKEKQLAVEAREALAGLLRNRPVFLSHIEPDKYGGRYLATVQTAEHVDVAGELLKRGLAASYDGRGKKHNWCGPT
;
A
#
# COMPACT_ATOMS: atom_id res chain seq x y z
N GLN A 1 3.92 18.32 -19.83
CA GLN A 1 3.00 18.39 -18.70
C GLN A 1 2.82 16.99 -18.09
N THR A 2 3.02 16.89 -16.80
CA THR A 2 2.96 15.61 -16.11
C THR A 2 1.60 15.45 -15.42
N ILE A 3 0.98 14.30 -15.61
CA ILE A 3 -0.25 13.96 -14.90
C ILE A 3 0.10 12.95 -13.83
N GLU A 4 -0.20 13.28 -12.58
CA GLU A 4 0.02 12.37 -11.49
C GLU A 4 -1.27 11.62 -11.19
N THR A 5 -1.15 10.31 -11.04
CA THR A 5 -2.26 9.46 -10.67
C THR A 5 -1.91 8.69 -9.41
N SER A 6 -2.72 8.83 -8.39
CA SER A 6 -2.54 8.10 -7.15
C SER A 6 -3.07 6.68 -7.31
N ILE A 7 -2.26 5.70 -6.94
CA ILE A 7 -2.63 4.29 -7.02
C ILE A 7 -2.57 3.69 -5.63
N ARG A 8 -3.63 2.99 -5.26
CA ARG A 8 -3.69 2.24 -4.03
C ARG A 8 -3.62 0.76 -4.37
N ILE A 9 -2.78 0.03 -3.66
CA ILE A 9 -2.64 -1.41 -3.86
C ILE A 9 -3.87 -2.11 -3.30
N VAL A 10 -4.55 -2.89 -4.15
CA VAL A 10 -5.79 -3.56 -3.77
C VAL A 10 -5.51 -4.68 -2.76
N GLY A 11 -6.45 -4.89 -1.86
CA GLY A 11 -6.42 -6.03 -0.94
C GLY A 11 -5.68 -5.81 0.35
N ILE A 12 -5.06 -4.66 0.54
CA ILE A 12 -4.33 -4.39 1.78
C ILE A 12 -4.63 -3.00 2.32
N ASP A 13 -4.39 -2.86 3.62
CA ASP A 13 -4.35 -1.58 4.32
C ASP A 13 -2.93 -1.40 4.83
N THR A 14 -2.38 -0.20 4.68
CA THR A 14 -1.05 0.13 5.15
C THR A 14 -1.12 1.22 6.20
N PRO A 15 -0.13 1.30 7.11
CA PRO A 15 -0.10 2.39 8.07
C PRO A 15 0.06 3.73 7.36
N GLU A 16 -0.46 4.79 7.99
CA GLU A 16 -0.47 6.11 7.38
C GLU A 16 0.53 7.04 8.06
N LEU A 17 1.19 7.88 7.25
CA LEU A 17 2.14 8.86 7.76
C LEU A 17 1.47 9.84 8.72
N ARG A 18 0.17 10.09 8.55
CA ARG A 18 -0.63 10.91 9.46
C ARG A 18 -1.42 10.03 10.42
N GLY A 19 -0.81 8.92 10.83
CA GLY A 19 -1.47 7.97 11.69
C GLY A 19 -1.80 8.50 13.07
N LYS A 20 -2.58 7.71 13.79
CA LYS A 20 -3.14 8.12 15.08
C LYS A 20 -2.12 8.06 16.22
N CYS A 21 -0.98 7.40 16.02
CA CYS A 21 0.02 7.25 17.07
C CYS A 21 1.41 7.15 16.45
N GLU A 22 2.43 7.30 17.28
CA GLU A 22 3.82 7.23 16.82
C GLU A 22 4.15 5.87 16.19
N LYS A 23 3.61 4.79 16.75
CA LYS A 23 3.84 3.45 16.21
C LYS A 23 3.37 3.37 14.76
N GLU A 24 2.17 3.87 14.47
CA GLU A 24 1.65 3.85 13.11
C GLU A 24 2.51 4.72 12.18
N LYS A 25 2.91 5.89 12.64
CA LYS A 25 3.75 6.79 11.83
C LYS A 25 5.09 6.15 11.49
N GLN A 26 5.72 5.47 12.45
CA GLN A 26 6.97 4.77 12.21
C GLN A 26 6.80 3.63 11.22
N LEU A 27 5.73 2.85 11.39
CA LEU A 27 5.43 1.75 10.47
C LEU A 27 5.16 2.28 9.05
N ALA A 28 4.52 3.46 8.95
CA ALA A 28 4.27 4.08 7.66
C ALA A 28 5.57 4.45 6.95
N VAL A 29 6.55 4.98 7.69
CA VAL A 29 7.85 5.29 7.13
C VAL A 29 8.54 4.01 6.65
N GLU A 30 8.51 2.95 7.47
CA GLU A 30 9.10 1.67 7.08
C GLU A 30 8.42 1.08 5.85
N ALA A 31 7.09 1.18 5.78
CA ALA A 31 6.34 0.68 4.63
C ALA A 31 6.72 1.45 3.37
N ARG A 32 6.84 2.78 3.48
CA ARG A 32 7.23 3.61 2.35
C ARG A 32 8.63 3.26 1.86
N GLU A 33 9.56 3.05 2.78
CA GLU A 33 10.92 2.70 2.43
C GLU A 33 11.00 1.31 1.80
N ALA A 34 10.25 0.35 2.34
CA ALA A 34 10.17 -0.98 1.76
C ALA A 34 9.60 -0.94 0.35
N LEU A 35 8.55 -0.16 0.15
CA LEU A 35 7.95 -0.01 -1.17
C LEU A 35 8.92 0.64 -2.14
N ALA A 36 9.59 1.71 -1.72
CA ALA A 36 10.59 2.36 -2.56
C ALA A 36 11.70 1.40 -2.96
N GLY A 37 12.14 0.55 -2.04
CA GLY A 37 13.16 -0.45 -2.33
C GLY A 37 12.69 -1.49 -3.34
N LEU A 38 11.43 -1.91 -3.22
CA LEU A 38 10.86 -2.90 -4.15
C LEU A 38 10.72 -2.32 -5.56
N LEU A 39 10.42 -1.04 -5.67
CA LEU A 39 10.10 -0.40 -6.95
C LEU A 39 11.26 0.39 -7.55
N ARG A 40 12.39 0.44 -6.87
CA ARG A 40 13.52 1.30 -7.25
C ARG A 40 13.96 1.11 -8.69
N ASN A 41 13.83 2.17 -9.50
CA ASN A 41 14.32 2.24 -10.88
C ASN A 41 13.94 1.04 -11.75
N ARG A 42 12.82 0.40 -11.44
CA ARG A 42 12.36 -0.78 -12.15
C ARG A 42 10.94 -0.58 -12.63
N PRO A 43 10.60 -1.11 -13.79
CA PRO A 43 9.20 -1.08 -14.22
C PRO A 43 8.35 -1.92 -13.30
N VAL A 44 7.09 -1.53 -13.17
CA VAL A 44 6.11 -2.31 -12.41
C VAL A 44 4.97 -2.68 -13.36
N PHE A 45 4.32 -3.78 -13.06
CA PHE A 45 3.16 -4.23 -13.81
C PHE A 45 1.92 -4.00 -12.98
N LEU A 46 0.98 -3.24 -13.52
CA LEU A 46 -0.31 -3.00 -12.89
C LEU A 46 -1.36 -3.85 -13.59
N SER A 47 -2.22 -4.48 -12.80
CA SER A 47 -3.33 -5.25 -13.33
C SER A 47 -4.56 -5.00 -12.49
N HIS A 48 -5.73 -5.39 -13.02
CA HIS A 48 -7.01 -5.23 -12.33
C HIS A 48 -7.23 -3.80 -11.88
N ILE A 49 -6.88 -2.85 -12.77
CA ILE A 49 -6.98 -1.41 -12.47
C ILE A 49 -8.46 -1.01 -12.49
N GLU A 50 -8.89 -0.38 -11.40
CA GLU A 50 -10.26 0.13 -11.33
C GLU A 50 -10.29 1.41 -10.51
N PRO A 51 -11.28 2.29 -10.75
CA PRO A 51 -11.40 3.51 -9.94
C PRO A 51 -11.74 3.17 -8.50
N ASP A 52 -11.12 3.92 -7.57
CA ASP A 52 -11.50 3.83 -6.17
C ASP A 52 -12.88 4.48 -6.00
N LYS A 53 -13.75 3.84 -5.24
CA LYS A 53 -15.11 4.34 -5.03
C LYS A 53 -15.17 5.73 -4.40
N TYR A 54 -14.10 6.15 -3.74
CA TYR A 54 -14.02 7.47 -3.15
C TYR A 54 -13.46 8.53 -4.10
N GLY A 55 -13.09 8.13 -5.32
CA GLY A 55 -12.56 9.05 -6.31
C GLY A 55 -11.13 9.47 -6.05
N GLY A 56 -10.54 10.15 -7.03
CA GLY A 56 -9.22 10.72 -6.89
C GLY A 56 -8.06 9.76 -7.01
N ARG A 57 -8.30 8.46 -7.10
CA ARG A 57 -7.23 7.48 -7.22
C ARG A 57 -7.78 6.18 -7.79
N TYR A 58 -6.88 5.27 -8.11
CA TYR A 58 -7.22 3.96 -8.66
C TYR A 58 -6.71 2.85 -7.74
N LEU A 59 -7.41 1.74 -7.77
CA LEU A 59 -6.98 0.50 -7.13
C LEU A 59 -6.32 -0.37 -8.18
N ALA A 60 -5.24 -1.05 -7.81
CA ALA A 60 -4.56 -1.94 -8.75
C ALA A 60 -3.78 -3.01 -8.00
N THR A 61 -3.58 -4.14 -8.67
CA THR A 61 -2.61 -5.15 -8.24
C THR A 61 -1.26 -4.73 -8.81
N VAL A 62 -0.23 -4.71 -7.98
CA VAL A 62 1.09 -4.24 -8.37
C VAL A 62 2.09 -5.38 -8.25
N GLN A 63 2.84 -5.62 -9.33
CA GLN A 63 3.94 -6.60 -9.33
C GLN A 63 5.21 -5.93 -9.81
N THR A 64 6.35 -6.39 -9.28
CA THR A 64 7.65 -5.91 -9.74
C THR A 64 8.00 -6.54 -11.09
N ALA A 65 9.10 -6.08 -11.70
CA ALA A 65 9.59 -6.64 -12.95
C ALA A 65 9.88 -8.13 -12.83
N GLU A 66 10.22 -8.62 -11.64
CA GLU A 66 10.47 -10.03 -11.37
C GLU A 66 9.20 -10.79 -11.01
N HIS A 67 8.03 -10.17 -11.19
CA HIS A 67 6.72 -10.78 -10.88
C HIS A 67 6.48 -11.01 -9.40
N VAL A 68 7.15 -10.23 -8.53
CA VAL A 68 6.87 -10.27 -7.10
C VAL A 68 5.63 -9.44 -6.81
N ASP A 69 4.67 -10.03 -6.11
CA ASP A 69 3.46 -9.33 -5.70
C ASP A 69 3.80 -8.39 -4.54
N VAL A 70 3.69 -7.09 -4.80
CA VAL A 70 4.06 -6.06 -3.81
C VAL A 70 3.18 -6.15 -2.57
N ALA A 71 1.88 -6.38 -2.72
CA ALA A 71 0.98 -6.53 -1.57
C ALA A 71 1.41 -7.70 -0.70
N GLY A 72 1.71 -8.85 -1.31
CA GLY A 72 2.16 -10.03 -0.58
C GLY A 72 3.46 -9.77 0.17
N GLU A 73 4.37 -9.05 -0.44
CA GLU A 73 5.65 -8.74 0.19
C GLU A 73 5.47 -7.83 1.41
N LEU A 74 4.62 -6.82 1.30
CA LEU A 74 4.33 -5.94 2.44
C LEU A 74 3.63 -6.69 3.57
N LEU A 75 2.71 -7.59 3.23
CA LEU A 75 2.05 -8.43 4.23
C LEU A 75 3.06 -9.30 4.97
N LYS A 76 3.98 -9.90 4.23
CA LYS A 76 5.01 -10.77 4.80
C LYS A 76 5.92 -10.02 5.77
N ARG A 77 6.18 -8.75 5.49
CA ARG A 77 7.05 -7.92 6.34
C ARG A 77 6.30 -7.28 7.51
N GLY A 78 4.99 -7.51 7.62
CA GLY A 78 4.18 -6.89 8.67
C GLY A 78 3.91 -5.41 8.45
N LEU A 79 4.08 -4.94 7.22
CA LEU A 79 3.88 -3.52 6.86
C LEU A 79 2.54 -3.29 6.17
N ALA A 80 1.72 -4.31 6.07
CA ALA A 80 0.37 -4.24 5.54
C ALA A 80 -0.51 -5.26 6.24
N ALA A 81 -1.80 -5.05 6.20
CA ALA A 81 -2.79 -6.00 6.70
C ALA A 81 -3.81 -6.26 5.61
N SER A 82 -4.38 -7.45 5.59
CA SER A 82 -5.42 -7.77 4.62
C SER A 82 -6.63 -6.88 4.81
N TYR A 83 -7.18 -6.39 3.71
CA TYR A 83 -8.33 -5.50 3.76
C TYR A 83 -9.14 -5.66 2.49
N ASP A 84 -10.43 -5.92 2.64
CA ASP A 84 -11.33 -6.15 1.51
C ASP A 84 -12.07 -4.89 1.04
N GLY A 85 -11.74 -3.74 1.60
CA GLY A 85 -12.39 -2.48 1.27
C GLY A 85 -13.66 -2.22 2.06
N ARG A 86 -14.02 -3.12 2.97
CA ARG A 86 -15.23 -3.02 3.78
C ARG A 86 -14.90 -3.02 5.26
N GLY A 87 -15.70 -2.35 6.04
CA GLY A 87 -15.56 -2.32 7.47
C GLY A 87 -14.38 -1.50 7.93
N LYS A 88 -13.91 -1.81 9.13
CA LYS A 88 -12.84 -1.05 9.75
C LYS A 88 -11.48 -1.46 9.23
N LYS A 89 -10.62 -0.48 9.04
CA LYS A 89 -9.23 -0.73 8.71
C LYS A 89 -8.50 -1.28 9.91
N HIS A 90 -7.34 -1.89 9.65
CA HIS A 90 -6.50 -2.43 10.70
C HIS A 90 -6.09 -1.36 11.70
N ASN A 91 -6.07 -1.70 12.98
CA ASN A 91 -5.63 -0.80 14.04
C ASN A 91 -4.13 -0.94 14.23
N TRP A 92 -3.39 0.00 13.68
CA TRP A 92 -1.93 -0.01 13.73
C TRP A 92 -1.38 0.44 15.08
N CYS A 93 -2.21 1.04 15.92
CA CYS A 93 -1.81 1.58 17.22
C CYS A 93 -2.01 0.61 18.37
N GLY A 94 -2.96 -0.31 18.23
CA GLY A 94 -3.28 -1.26 19.26
C GLY A 94 -3.20 -2.68 18.73
N PRO A 95 -3.62 -3.68 19.50
CA PRO A 95 -4.00 -3.58 20.91
C PRO A 95 -2.78 -3.31 21.76
N THR A 96 -3.02 -2.63 22.80
CA THR A 96 -2.01 -2.45 23.80
C THR A 96 -2.10 -3.59 24.79
#